data_fe04050f4a503127e38badd4cdf96dfd
#
_entry.id   fe04050f4a503127e38badd4cdf96dfd
#
_cell.length_a   1.000
_cell.length_b   1.000
_cell.length_c   1.000
_cell.angle_alpha   90.00
_cell.angle_beta   90.00
_cell.angle_gamma   90.00
#
_symmetry.space_group_name_H-M   'P 1'
#
loop_
_entity.id
_entity.type
_entity.pdbx_description
1 polymer ?
#
loop_
_entity_poly.entity_id
_entity_poly.type
_entity_poly.pdbx_seq_one_letter_code
_entity_poly.pdbx_strand_id
1 'polypeptide(L)'
;AEYWNHNSAYHPWILRQITGHSGLAALDVGCGEGLLLQRLSPYCTTLVGIDPDPSSIARARRRLPQATLLTQLFDDLPTDQSFDLITMVASLHHMELEPTLHRVRQLLRPGGQFLVVGLSARKSVADWVISALSVPVASIGSALHREARDIGVQVAQPRESLAEIRTAAAKILPGARIRRGVYYRYLLSYQRPA
;
A
#
# COMPACT_ATOMS: atom_id res chain seq x y z
N ALA A 1 -13.08 -13.40 -8.18
CA ALA A 1 -11.92 -14.22 -8.57
C ALA A 1 -10.64 -13.57 -8.06
N GLU A 2 -9.65 -14.38 -7.62
CA GLU A 2 -8.31 -13.87 -7.35
C GLU A 2 -7.60 -13.63 -8.68
N TYR A 3 -6.92 -12.49 -8.79
CA TYR A 3 -6.05 -12.18 -9.91
C TYR A 3 -4.64 -11.88 -9.41
N TRP A 4 -3.66 -12.10 -10.25
CA TRP A 4 -2.27 -11.78 -9.98
C TRP A 4 -1.84 -10.54 -10.77
N ASN A 5 -1.12 -9.64 -10.11
CA ASN A 5 -0.37 -8.55 -10.71
C ASN A 5 0.84 -8.21 -9.82
N HIS A 6 1.69 -7.31 -10.28
CA HIS A 6 2.90 -6.91 -9.54
C HIS A 6 2.62 -6.33 -8.13
N ASN A 7 1.42 -5.81 -7.87
CA ASN A 7 1.02 -5.30 -6.56
C ASN A 7 0.61 -6.46 -5.64
N SER A 8 -0.27 -7.37 -6.14
CA SER A 8 -0.76 -8.51 -5.36
C SER A 8 0.33 -9.54 -5.02
N ALA A 9 1.45 -9.55 -5.77
CA ALA A 9 2.62 -10.36 -5.48
C ALA A 9 3.26 -10.03 -4.11
N TYR A 10 2.99 -8.83 -3.57
CA TYR A 10 3.50 -8.40 -2.27
C TYR A 10 2.53 -8.61 -1.10
N HIS A 11 1.29 -9.03 -1.33
CA HIS A 11 0.36 -9.32 -0.24
C HIS A 11 0.92 -10.36 0.77
N PRO A 12 1.62 -11.44 0.35
CA PRO A 12 2.26 -12.34 1.31
C PRO A 12 3.29 -11.66 2.23
N TRP A 13 3.99 -10.63 1.74
CA TRP A 13 4.90 -9.85 2.59
C TRP A 13 4.12 -9.07 3.65
N ILE A 14 3.01 -8.41 3.28
CA ILE A 14 2.15 -7.68 4.24
C ILE A 14 1.61 -8.64 5.29
N LEU A 15 1.06 -9.79 4.87
CA LEU A 15 0.50 -10.78 5.79
C LEU A 15 1.54 -11.32 6.78
N ARG A 16 2.80 -11.51 6.35
CA ARG A 16 3.89 -11.93 7.26
C ARG A 16 4.20 -10.89 8.34
N GLN A 17 3.99 -9.58 8.08
CA GLN A 17 4.23 -8.54 9.10
C GLN A 17 3.20 -8.61 10.24
N ILE A 18 2.02 -9.14 9.98
CA ILE A 18 0.92 -9.23 10.94
C ILE A 18 0.67 -10.67 11.45
N THR A 19 1.52 -11.62 11.07
CA THR A 19 1.42 -13.01 11.56
C THR A 19 1.50 -13.04 13.09
N GLY A 20 0.58 -13.75 13.74
CA GLY A 20 0.46 -13.80 15.19
C GLY A 20 -0.40 -12.70 15.81
N HIS A 21 -0.85 -11.72 15.03
CA HIS A 21 -1.82 -10.73 15.48
C HIS A 21 -3.25 -11.17 15.13
N SER A 22 -4.22 -10.76 15.93
CA SER A 22 -5.65 -10.97 15.68
C SER A 22 -6.45 -9.79 16.24
N GLY A 23 -7.68 -9.62 15.75
CA GLY A 23 -8.56 -8.58 16.23
C GLY A 23 -8.15 -7.15 15.81
N LEU A 24 -7.36 -7.01 14.75
CA LEU A 24 -6.85 -5.73 14.29
C LEU A 24 -7.96 -4.84 13.70
N ALA A 25 -7.85 -3.54 13.90
CA ALA A 25 -8.53 -2.52 13.10
C ALA A 25 -7.60 -2.11 11.95
N ALA A 26 -7.97 -2.43 10.71
CA ALA A 26 -7.14 -2.17 9.54
C ALA A 26 -7.79 -1.15 8.60
N LEU A 27 -6.95 -0.26 8.05
CA LEU A 27 -7.27 0.68 6.98
C LEU A 27 -6.40 0.37 5.75
N ASP A 28 -7.04 0.16 4.61
CA ASP A 28 -6.35 0.04 3.31
C ASP A 28 -6.66 1.28 2.45
N VAL A 29 -5.64 2.08 2.16
CA VAL A 29 -5.74 3.34 1.43
C VAL A 29 -5.42 3.12 -0.04
N GLY A 30 -6.38 3.40 -0.93
CA GLY A 30 -6.35 2.98 -2.32
C GLY A 30 -6.62 1.48 -2.43
N CYS A 31 -7.69 1.03 -1.78
CA CYS A 31 -8.00 -0.40 -1.63
C CYS A 31 -8.44 -1.09 -2.94
N GLY A 32 -8.73 -0.31 -3.99
CA GLY A 32 -9.22 -0.84 -5.25
C GLY A 32 -10.42 -1.77 -5.07
N GLU A 33 -10.34 -2.97 -5.62
CA GLU A 33 -11.38 -4.00 -5.52
C GLU A 33 -11.38 -4.79 -4.21
N GLY A 34 -10.59 -4.38 -3.21
CA GLY A 34 -10.56 -5.00 -1.87
C GLY A 34 -9.83 -6.33 -1.77
N LEU A 35 -8.95 -6.68 -2.71
CA LEU A 35 -8.25 -7.99 -2.68
C LEU A 35 -7.32 -8.12 -1.47
N LEU A 36 -6.60 -7.04 -1.10
CA LEU A 36 -5.77 -7.06 0.11
C LEU A 36 -6.63 -7.15 1.37
N LEU A 37 -7.71 -6.35 1.46
CA LEU A 37 -8.65 -6.40 2.59
C LEU A 37 -9.25 -7.79 2.77
N GLN A 38 -9.56 -8.49 1.68
CA GLN A 38 -10.05 -9.88 1.74
C GLN A 38 -9.02 -10.82 2.41
N ARG A 39 -7.73 -10.64 2.09
CA ARG A 39 -6.64 -11.43 2.67
C ARG A 39 -6.34 -11.04 4.12
N LEU A 40 -6.63 -9.79 4.51
CA LEU A 40 -6.49 -9.29 5.88
C LEU A 40 -7.66 -9.72 6.77
N SER A 41 -8.82 -10.08 6.21
CA SER A 41 -10.04 -10.34 6.97
C SER A 41 -9.91 -11.38 8.10
N PRO A 42 -9.10 -12.47 7.98
CA PRO A 42 -8.94 -13.42 9.09
C PRO A 42 -8.21 -12.83 10.31
N TYR A 43 -7.50 -11.72 10.16
CA TYR A 43 -6.71 -11.10 11.21
C TYR A 43 -7.38 -9.88 11.85
N CYS A 44 -8.49 -9.41 11.27
CA CYS A 44 -9.09 -8.13 11.59
C CYS A 44 -10.52 -8.28 12.09
N THR A 45 -10.88 -7.50 13.12
CA THR A 45 -12.28 -7.28 13.55
C THR A 45 -12.91 -6.08 12.86
N THR A 46 -12.08 -5.12 12.44
CA THR A 46 -12.52 -3.93 11.70
C THR A 46 -11.72 -3.82 10.42
N LEU A 47 -12.42 -3.75 9.29
CA LEU A 47 -11.84 -3.56 7.97
C LEU A 47 -12.42 -2.30 7.34
N VAL A 48 -11.57 -1.32 7.08
CA VAL A 48 -11.92 -0.10 6.36
C VAL A 48 -11.11 -0.03 5.08
N GLY A 49 -11.76 0.22 3.96
CA GLY A 49 -11.12 0.47 2.68
C GLY A 49 -11.60 1.78 2.09
N ILE A 50 -10.67 2.58 1.59
CA ILE A 50 -10.99 3.82 0.89
C ILE A 50 -10.34 3.82 -0.49
N ASP A 51 -11.08 4.32 -1.47
CA ASP A 51 -10.59 4.49 -2.84
C ASP A 51 -11.42 5.60 -3.51
N PRO A 52 -10.83 6.53 -4.28
CA PRO A 52 -11.58 7.57 -4.98
C PRO A 52 -12.41 7.03 -6.16
N ASP A 53 -12.12 5.82 -6.68
CA ASP A 53 -12.89 5.24 -7.79
C ASP A 53 -14.15 4.52 -7.31
N PRO A 54 -15.37 5.07 -7.62
CA PRO A 54 -16.62 4.43 -7.22
C PRO A 54 -16.80 3.03 -7.80
N SER A 55 -16.25 2.76 -8.98
CA SER A 55 -16.39 1.46 -9.65
C SER A 55 -15.57 0.37 -8.92
N SER A 56 -14.38 0.70 -8.45
CA SER A 56 -13.55 -0.15 -7.60
C SER A 56 -14.25 -0.45 -6.27
N ILE A 57 -14.76 0.58 -5.60
CA ILE A 57 -15.51 0.41 -4.35
C ILE A 57 -16.77 -0.46 -4.54
N ALA A 58 -17.49 -0.30 -5.65
CA ALA A 58 -18.63 -1.16 -5.95
C ALA A 58 -18.21 -2.63 -6.12
N ARG A 59 -17.05 -2.92 -6.72
CA ARG A 59 -16.50 -4.27 -6.81
C ARG A 59 -16.05 -4.79 -5.45
N ALA A 60 -15.38 -3.94 -4.65
CA ALA A 60 -14.94 -4.28 -3.31
C ALA A 60 -16.11 -4.63 -2.38
N ARG A 61 -17.23 -3.89 -2.42
CA ARG A 61 -18.44 -4.18 -1.64
C ARG A 61 -19.05 -5.55 -1.96
N ARG A 62 -19.00 -5.97 -3.24
CA ARG A 62 -19.43 -7.33 -3.61
C ARG A 62 -18.52 -8.42 -3.07
N ARG A 63 -17.21 -8.12 -2.95
CA ARG A 63 -16.20 -9.04 -2.42
C ARG A 63 -16.23 -9.15 -0.90
N LEU A 64 -16.47 -8.04 -0.23
CA LEU A 64 -16.36 -7.88 1.23
C LEU A 64 -17.56 -7.11 1.80
N PRO A 65 -18.77 -7.71 1.83
CA PRO A 65 -19.97 -7.03 2.28
C PRO A 65 -19.91 -6.62 3.77
N GLN A 66 -19.01 -7.24 4.56
CA GLN A 66 -18.82 -6.94 5.98
C GLN A 66 -17.83 -5.79 6.24
N ALA A 67 -17.08 -5.32 5.23
CA ALA A 67 -16.12 -4.24 5.40
C ALA A 67 -16.77 -2.87 5.21
N THR A 68 -16.26 -1.86 5.90
CA THR A 68 -16.60 -0.45 5.64
C THR A 68 -15.80 0.05 4.44
N LEU A 69 -16.50 0.30 3.33
CA LEU A 69 -15.87 0.67 2.05
C LEU A 69 -16.42 2.02 1.59
N LEU A 70 -15.53 3.02 1.49
CA LEU A 70 -15.87 4.41 1.27
C LEU A 70 -15.24 4.93 -0.04
N THR A 71 -16.05 5.61 -0.84
CA THR A 71 -15.58 6.34 -2.03
C THR A 71 -15.14 7.73 -1.60
N GLN A 72 -13.86 7.87 -1.26
CA GLN A 72 -13.30 9.14 -0.79
C GLN A 72 -11.77 9.19 -0.92
N LEU A 73 -11.21 10.38 -0.83
CA LEU A 73 -9.77 10.59 -0.70
C LEU A 73 -9.31 10.30 0.73
N PHE A 74 -8.01 10.01 0.90
CA PHE A 74 -7.42 9.80 2.22
C PHE A 74 -7.50 11.06 3.09
N ASP A 75 -7.37 12.24 2.48
CA ASP A 75 -7.44 13.53 3.18
C ASP A 75 -8.83 13.84 3.76
N ASP A 76 -9.88 13.22 3.22
CA ASP A 76 -11.25 13.41 3.71
C ASP A 76 -11.61 12.45 4.86
N LEU A 77 -10.75 11.48 5.18
CA LEU A 77 -11.03 10.53 6.27
C LEU A 77 -10.98 11.26 7.63
N PRO A 78 -11.99 11.13 8.51
CA PRO A 78 -11.97 11.74 9.83
C PRO A 78 -10.75 11.31 10.68
N THR A 79 -10.19 12.24 11.45
CA THR A 79 -8.99 12.00 12.28
C THR A 79 -9.29 11.45 13.67
N ASP A 80 -10.55 11.31 14.02
CA ASP A 80 -11.01 10.67 15.27
C ASP A 80 -10.96 9.12 15.22
N GLN A 81 -10.74 8.57 14.03
CA GLN A 81 -10.52 7.14 13.85
C GLN A 81 -9.06 6.76 14.14
N SER A 82 -8.85 5.52 14.59
CA SER A 82 -7.50 5.00 14.83
C SER A 82 -7.41 3.52 14.47
N PHE A 83 -6.24 3.12 13.93
CA PHE A 83 -6.02 1.81 13.35
C PHE A 83 -4.76 1.13 13.91
N ASP A 84 -4.81 -0.19 13.99
CA ASP A 84 -3.66 -1.02 14.34
C ASP A 84 -2.79 -1.31 13.11
N LEU A 85 -3.39 -1.25 11.91
CA LEU A 85 -2.71 -1.47 10.65
C LEU A 85 -3.21 -0.45 9.62
N ILE A 86 -2.28 0.24 8.96
CA ILE A 86 -2.58 1.04 7.75
C ILE A 86 -1.74 0.48 6.61
N THR A 87 -2.37 0.23 5.47
CA THR A 87 -1.70 -0.26 4.25
C THR A 87 -1.88 0.70 3.09
N MET A 88 -0.83 0.82 2.27
CA MET A 88 -0.85 1.54 1.00
C MET A 88 -0.13 0.71 -0.06
N VAL A 89 -0.87 0.11 -0.99
CA VAL A 89 -0.31 -0.70 -2.07
C VAL A 89 -0.50 0.03 -3.41
N ALA A 90 0.58 0.56 -3.96
CA ALA A 90 0.59 1.35 -5.18
C ALA A 90 -0.34 2.60 -5.13
N SER A 91 -0.54 3.18 -3.95
CA SER A 91 -1.41 4.34 -3.75
C SER A 91 -0.67 5.60 -3.24
N LEU A 92 0.40 5.46 -2.44
CA LEU A 92 1.10 6.59 -1.82
C LEU A 92 1.61 7.64 -2.84
N HIS A 93 2.04 7.23 -4.03
CA HIS A 93 2.56 8.12 -5.07
C HIS A 93 1.50 9.03 -5.74
N HIS A 94 0.22 8.84 -5.42
CA HIS A 94 -0.89 9.71 -5.84
C HIS A 94 -1.14 10.86 -4.86
N MET A 95 -0.47 10.88 -3.71
CA MET A 95 -0.70 11.80 -2.59
C MET A 95 0.53 12.67 -2.34
N GLU A 96 0.35 13.76 -1.60
CA GLU A 96 1.48 14.55 -1.09
C GLU A 96 2.19 13.80 0.03
N LEU A 97 3.49 13.55 -0.14
CA LEU A 97 4.23 12.62 0.72
C LEU A 97 4.24 13.02 2.19
N GLU A 98 4.76 14.20 2.54
CA GLU A 98 4.90 14.61 3.96
C GLU A 98 3.54 14.74 4.67
N PRO A 99 2.52 15.42 4.13
CA PRO A 99 1.19 15.46 4.73
C PRO A 99 0.61 14.10 4.98
N THR A 100 0.73 13.19 3.99
CA THR A 100 0.24 11.81 4.11
C THR A 100 0.93 11.04 5.24
N LEU A 101 2.27 11.15 5.38
CA LEU A 101 3.01 10.49 6.45
C LEU A 101 2.62 11.04 7.84
N HIS A 102 2.42 12.35 7.97
CA HIS A 102 1.92 12.96 9.21
C HIS A 102 0.54 12.42 9.58
N ARG A 103 -0.37 12.38 8.60
CA ARG A 103 -1.72 11.87 8.79
C ARG A 103 -1.74 10.39 9.17
N VAL A 104 -0.93 9.55 8.52
CA VAL A 104 -0.76 8.14 8.90
C VAL A 104 -0.34 8.01 10.36
N ARG A 105 0.66 8.81 10.80
CA ARG A 105 1.12 8.79 12.18
C ARG A 105 0.02 9.18 13.18
N GLN A 106 -0.87 10.10 12.82
CA GLN A 106 -2.02 10.47 13.66
C GLN A 106 -3.04 9.34 13.79
N LEU A 107 -3.36 8.68 12.66
CA LEU A 107 -4.36 7.62 12.59
C LEU A 107 -3.88 6.26 13.12
N LEU A 108 -2.57 6.03 13.26
CA LEU A 108 -2.05 4.82 13.88
C LEU A 108 -2.20 4.87 15.40
N ARG A 109 -2.66 3.76 15.99
CA ARG A 109 -2.58 3.54 17.43
C ARG A 109 -1.13 3.39 17.89
N PRO A 110 -0.80 3.66 19.17
CA PRO A 110 0.47 3.22 19.74
C PRO A 110 0.69 1.72 19.47
N GLY A 111 1.88 1.34 19.01
CA GLY A 111 2.19 -0.03 18.59
C GLY A 111 1.67 -0.41 17.19
N GLY A 112 0.82 0.40 16.57
CA GLY A 112 0.26 0.15 15.25
C GLY A 112 1.30 0.19 14.12
N GLN A 113 1.00 -0.48 13.01
CA GLN A 113 1.91 -0.68 11.89
C GLN A 113 1.43 0.06 10.63
N PHE A 114 2.38 0.66 9.91
CA PHE A 114 2.18 1.20 8.57
C PHE A 114 3.03 0.43 7.56
N LEU A 115 2.39 -0.11 6.52
CA LEU A 115 3.03 -0.94 5.50
C LEU A 115 2.74 -0.37 4.10
N VAL A 116 3.81 -0.12 3.34
CA VAL A 116 3.69 0.40 1.97
C VAL A 116 4.38 -0.52 0.98
N VAL A 117 3.70 -0.79 -0.12
CA VAL A 117 4.27 -1.30 -1.36
C VAL A 117 4.15 -0.19 -2.38
N GLY A 118 5.21 0.60 -2.55
CA GLY A 118 5.16 1.85 -3.29
C GLY A 118 5.98 1.84 -4.57
N LEU A 119 5.74 2.84 -5.41
CA LEU A 119 6.56 3.18 -6.57
C LEU A 119 7.35 4.46 -6.28
N SER A 120 8.56 4.56 -6.82
CA SER A 120 9.39 5.76 -6.73
C SER A 120 9.81 6.23 -8.11
N ALA A 121 9.99 7.55 -8.26
CA ALA A 121 10.52 8.15 -9.47
C ALA A 121 11.98 7.72 -9.70
N ARG A 122 12.39 7.62 -10.96
CA ARG A 122 13.76 7.35 -11.37
C ARG A 122 14.43 8.68 -11.68
N LYS A 123 15.09 9.27 -10.67
CA LYS A 123 15.75 10.58 -10.81
C LYS A 123 17.28 10.48 -10.94
N SER A 124 17.86 9.30 -10.72
CA SER A 124 19.31 9.10 -10.79
C SER A 124 19.73 8.05 -11.83
N VAL A 125 20.98 8.11 -12.31
CA VAL A 125 21.58 7.09 -13.19
C VAL A 125 21.56 5.72 -12.53
N ALA A 126 21.82 5.65 -11.22
CA ALA A 126 21.76 4.41 -10.45
C ALA A 126 20.35 3.80 -10.47
N ASP A 127 19.28 4.62 -10.39
CA ASP A 127 17.91 4.13 -10.49
C ASP A 127 17.61 3.52 -11.86
N TRP A 128 18.15 4.10 -12.93
CA TRP A 128 18.03 3.57 -14.29
C TRP A 128 18.76 2.24 -14.46
N VAL A 129 20.00 2.12 -13.96
CA VAL A 129 20.78 0.88 -14.03
C VAL A 129 20.07 -0.25 -13.26
N ILE A 130 19.64 0.00 -12.03
CA ILE A 130 18.93 -0.99 -11.22
C ILE A 130 17.60 -1.39 -11.89
N SER A 131 16.90 -0.42 -12.49
CA SER A 131 15.66 -0.70 -13.22
C SER A 131 15.90 -1.58 -14.43
N ALA A 132 16.95 -1.31 -15.22
CA ALA A 132 17.30 -2.11 -16.39
C ALA A 132 17.63 -3.56 -16.01
N LEU A 133 18.34 -3.77 -14.91
CA LEU A 133 18.66 -5.12 -14.38
C LEU A 133 17.41 -5.86 -13.85
N SER A 134 16.34 -5.14 -13.52
CA SER A 134 15.09 -5.73 -13.01
C SER A 134 14.10 -6.13 -14.12
N VAL A 135 14.30 -5.70 -15.37
CA VAL A 135 13.43 -6.00 -16.51
C VAL A 135 13.24 -7.51 -16.75
N PRO A 136 14.29 -8.35 -16.78
CA PRO A 136 14.12 -9.78 -17.00
C PRO A 136 13.21 -10.43 -15.95
N VAL A 137 13.40 -10.08 -14.68
CA VAL A 137 12.61 -10.63 -13.57
C VAL A 137 11.14 -10.22 -13.67
N ALA A 138 10.87 -8.96 -14.01
CA ALA A 138 9.49 -8.47 -14.20
C ALA A 138 8.80 -9.15 -15.39
N SER A 139 9.50 -9.31 -16.50
CA SER A 139 8.97 -9.96 -17.71
C SER A 139 8.67 -11.43 -17.50
N ILE A 140 9.55 -12.17 -16.80
CA ILE A 140 9.33 -13.58 -16.44
C ILE A 140 8.12 -13.70 -15.51
N GLY A 141 8.00 -12.83 -14.50
CA GLY A 141 6.87 -12.82 -13.57
C GLY A 141 5.54 -12.60 -14.28
N SER A 142 5.45 -11.60 -15.16
CA SER A 142 4.25 -11.32 -15.96
C SER A 142 3.87 -12.47 -16.89
N ALA A 143 4.87 -13.10 -17.53
CA ALA A 143 4.65 -14.23 -18.44
C ALA A 143 4.16 -15.49 -17.70
N LEU A 144 4.75 -15.80 -16.55
CA LEU A 144 4.39 -16.98 -15.74
C LEU A 144 2.99 -16.87 -15.13
N HIS A 145 2.56 -15.65 -14.74
CA HIS A 145 1.32 -15.45 -14.00
C HIS A 145 0.16 -14.87 -14.82
N ARG A 146 0.31 -14.73 -16.14
CA ARG A 146 -0.71 -14.16 -17.05
C ARG A 146 -1.29 -12.86 -16.47
N GLU A 147 -0.43 -11.86 -16.28
CA GLU A 147 -0.79 -10.58 -15.67
C GLU A 147 -2.04 -9.96 -16.31
N ALA A 148 -3.01 -9.57 -15.48
CA ALA A 148 -4.15 -8.77 -15.91
C ALA A 148 -3.68 -7.33 -16.16
N ARG A 149 -3.45 -6.96 -17.44
CA ARG A 149 -2.84 -5.67 -17.83
C ARG A 149 -3.77 -4.47 -17.73
N ASP A 150 -5.06 -4.69 -17.75
CA ASP A 150 -6.05 -3.61 -17.73
C ASP A 150 -7.06 -3.84 -16.59
N ILE A 151 -6.80 -3.21 -15.46
CA ILE A 151 -7.73 -3.17 -14.32
C ILE A 151 -8.37 -1.79 -14.16
N GLY A 152 -8.26 -0.91 -15.17
CA GLY A 152 -8.91 0.41 -15.20
C GLY A 152 -8.41 1.41 -14.16
N VAL A 153 -7.20 1.23 -13.61
CA VAL A 153 -6.61 2.14 -12.63
C VAL A 153 -5.81 3.24 -13.34
N GLN A 154 -6.06 4.49 -12.99
CA GLN A 154 -5.26 5.61 -13.48
C GLN A 154 -3.79 5.46 -13.05
N VAL A 155 -2.87 5.43 -13.99
CA VAL A 155 -1.43 5.32 -13.75
C VAL A 155 -0.86 6.73 -13.61
N ALA A 156 -0.76 7.26 -12.38
CA ALA A 156 0.06 8.43 -12.13
C ALA A 156 1.53 8.04 -12.03
N GLN A 157 2.41 8.87 -12.60
CA GLN A 157 3.84 8.67 -12.44
C GLN A 157 4.30 9.11 -11.04
N PRO A 158 5.14 8.33 -10.35
CA PRO A 158 5.71 8.74 -9.07
C PRO A 158 6.48 10.06 -9.20
N ARG A 159 6.29 10.98 -8.25
CA ARG A 159 6.96 12.28 -8.19
C ARG A 159 8.27 12.20 -7.41
N GLU A 160 8.27 11.48 -6.30
CA GLU A 160 9.38 11.36 -5.37
C GLU A 160 10.30 10.19 -5.71
N SER A 161 11.60 10.43 -5.64
CA SER A 161 12.62 9.40 -5.68
C SER A 161 12.65 8.61 -4.38
N LEU A 162 13.26 7.44 -4.38
CA LEU A 162 13.43 6.64 -3.17
C LEU A 162 14.27 7.36 -2.09
N ALA A 163 15.18 8.25 -2.50
CA ALA A 163 15.98 9.05 -1.56
C ALA A 163 15.10 10.08 -0.84
N GLU A 164 14.25 10.80 -1.57
CA GLU A 164 13.29 11.75 -1.00
C GLU A 164 12.30 11.07 -0.04
N ILE A 165 11.77 9.89 -0.42
CA ILE A 165 10.90 9.10 0.43
C ILE A 165 11.61 8.68 1.73
N ARG A 166 12.88 8.26 1.66
CA ARG A 166 13.68 7.91 2.84
C ARG A 166 13.90 9.11 3.77
N THR A 167 14.21 10.26 3.20
CA THR A 167 14.42 11.49 3.97
C THR A 167 13.14 11.93 4.70
N ALA A 168 12.00 11.96 4.01
CA ALA A 168 10.72 12.30 4.61
C ALA A 168 10.30 11.29 5.69
N ALA A 169 10.44 9.99 5.41
CA ALA A 169 10.12 8.94 6.37
C ALA A 169 11.02 8.99 7.60
N ALA A 170 12.32 9.23 7.46
CA ALA A 170 13.23 9.35 8.60
C ALA A 170 12.84 10.52 9.53
N LYS A 171 12.37 11.62 8.96
CA LYS A 171 11.92 12.82 9.69
C LYS A 171 10.59 12.61 10.43
N ILE A 172 9.60 11.99 9.76
CA ILE A 172 8.20 11.95 10.22
C ILE A 172 7.88 10.63 10.95
N LEU A 173 8.46 9.53 10.49
CA LEU A 173 8.26 8.16 11.00
C LEU A 173 9.58 7.58 11.52
N PRO A 174 10.11 8.07 12.66
CA PRO A 174 11.41 7.61 13.18
C PRO A 174 11.40 6.10 13.41
N GLY A 175 12.41 5.42 12.87
CA GLY A 175 12.50 3.95 12.90
C GLY A 175 11.86 3.25 11.69
N ALA A 176 11.28 3.98 10.73
CA ALA A 176 10.80 3.39 9.48
C ALA A 176 11.94 2.69 8.71
N ARG A 177 11.64 1.51 8.19
CA ARG A 177 12.55 0.71 7.37
C ARG A 177 12.09 0.72 5.93
N ILE A 178 12.98 1.09 5.01
CA ILE A 178 12.69 1.14 3.58
C ILE A 178 13.72 0.33 2.81
N ARG A 179 13.24 -0.63 2.03
CA ARG A 179 14.08 -1.45 1.15
C ARG A 179 13.53 -1.47 -0.28
N ARG A 180 14.40 -1.67 -1.25
CA ARG A 180 13.98 -1.94 -2.64
C ARG A 180 13.35 -3.34 -2.70
N GLY A 181 12.29 -3.45 -3.46
CA GLY A 181 11.65 -4.71 -3.83
C GLY A 181 11.92 -5.04 -5.30
N VAL A 182 11.34 -6.14 -5.78
CA VAL A 182 11.29 -6.50 -7.21
C VAL A 182 10.13 -5.74 -7.90
N TYR A 183 9.98 -5.86 -9.22
CA TYR A 183 8.91 -5.23 -10.01
C TYR A 183 8.85 -3.70 -9.80
N TYR A 184 10.02 -3.04 -9.71
CA TYR A 184 10.13 -1.58 -9.52
C TYR A 184 9.44 -1.03 -8.27
N ARG A 185 9.27 -1.84 -7.24
CA ARG A 185 8.65 -1.46 -5.97
C ARG A 185 9.68 -1.16 -4.90
N TYR A 186 9.27 -0.35 -3.92
CA TYR A 186 9.92 -0.30 -2.61
C TYR A 186 8.94 -0.77 -1.54
N LEU A 187 9.48 -1.22 -0.42
CA LEU A 187 8.73 -1.67 0.74
C LEU A 187 9.09 -0.77 1.91
N LEU A 188 8.08 -0.15 2.52
CA LEU A 188 8.24 0.62 3.74
C LEU A 188 7.47 -0.09 4.85
N SER A 189 8.11 -0.26 5.99
CA SER A 189 7.48 -0.70 7.23
C SER A 189 7.82 0.27 8.35
N TYR A 190 6.81 0.68 9.11
CA TYR A 190 6.94 1.51 10.28
C TYR A 190 6.03 0.98 11.38
N GLN A 191 6.51 0.98 12.61
CA GLN A 191 5.72 0.71 13.79
C GLN A 191 5.73 1.96 14.67
N ARG A 192 4.53 2.47 15.00
CA ARG A 192 4.42 3.60 15.92
C ARG A 192 4.88 3.15 17.31
N PRO A 193 5.76 3.88 17.97
CA PRO A 193 6.12 3.59 19.38
C PRO A 193 4.88 3.49 20.27
N ALA A 194 4.96 2.64 21.29
CA ALA A 194 3.92 2.45 22.30
C ALA A 194 3.76 3.69 23.18
#